data_00b87974c4ae8bafc0f53ee874cd8766
#
_entry.id   00b87974c4ae8bafc0f53ee874cd8766
#
_cell.length_a   1.000
_cell.length_b   1.000
_cell.length_c   1.000
_cell.angle_alpha   90.00
_cell.angle_beta   90.00
_cell.angle_gamma   90.00
#
_symmetry.space_group_name_H-M   'P 1'
#
loop_
_entity.id
_entity.type
_entity.pdbx_description
1 polymer ?
#
loop_
_entity_poly.entity_id
_entity_poly.type
_entity_poly.pdbx_seq_one_letter_code
_entity_poly.pdbx_strand_id
1 'polypeptide(L)'
;SIPVTPCGARTGLSGGSLPVKSGLVLSLEKLNSIIEIDERNLQATVEPGVINEVFQNAVKEKRLFYPPDPASKGSCMLGGNIAENAGGPKALKYGVTKDYVLNLEVVLPSGEIIWTGANVLKKATGYNLTQLIVGSEGTLGVVTKIVFRLIPLPKKDITLLVPFNCSEKACDAVSAIFRAGVTPSALEFIERDAILWTIKYTDIKLEIDDTVQAHLLIEVDGDNLENLYEDCELIENVLKKFECGDILLANSSSEKENLWKLRRSISDAVKSNSIYKEEDTVVPRAELAK
;
A
#
# COMPACT_ATOMS: atom_id res chain seq x y z
N SER A 1 -24.59 -16.16 23.52
CA SER A 1 -24.35 -15.25 22.41
C SER A 1 -23.88 -16.05 21.19
N ILE A 2 -24.28 -15.62 20.00
CA ILE A 2 -23.80 -16.21 18.74
C ILE A 2 -22.62 -15.34 18.27
N PRO A 3 -21.42 -15.93 18.01
CA PRO A 3 -20.30 -15.18 17.46
C PRO A 3 -20.65 -14.60 16.09
N VAL A 4 -20.21 -13.36 15.82
CA VAL A 4 -20.36 -12.71 14.51
C VAL A 4 -18.98 -12.35 13.99
N THR A 5 -18.66 -12.82 12.79
CA THR A 5 -17.40 -12.53 12.11
C THR A 5 -17.69 -11.61 10.90
N PRO A 6 -17.32 -10.33 10.96
CA PRO A 6 -17.44 -9.45 9.79
C PRO A 6 -16.47 -9.92 8.70
N CYS A 7 -16.90 -9.83 7.45
CA CYS A 7 -16.13 -10.35 6.33
C CYS A 7 -16.21 -9.42 5.13
N GLY A 8 -15.04 -9.00 4.64
CA GLY A 8 -14.88 -8.35 3.34
C GLY A 8 -14.41 -9.33 2.27
N ALA A 9 -13.37 -8.95 1.51
CA ALA A 9 -12.85 -9.75 0.39
C ALA A 9 -11.97 -10.95 0.79
N ARG A 10 -11.64 -11.12 2.06
CA ARG A 10 -10.79 -12.22 2.59
C ARG A 10 -9.38 -12.24 2.01
N THR A 11 -8.83 -11.12 1.67
CA THR A 11 -7.47 -10.97 1.13
C THR A 11 -6.40 -10.83 2.22
N GLY A 12 -6.79 -10.62 3.48
CA GLY A 12 -5.88 -10.49 4.62
C GLY A 12 -5.20 -11.81 4.98
N LEU A 13 -3.96 -11.72 5.48
CA LEU A 13 -3.12 -12.89 5.81
C LEU A 13 -3.34 -13.39 7.23
N SER A 14 -3.79 -12.54 8.15
CA SER A 14 -3.98 -12.85 9.58
C SER A 14 -5.13 -13.82 9.88
N GLY A 15 -6.05 -14.00 8.91
CA GLY A 15 -7.18 -14.94 9.06
C GLY A 15 -8.34 -14.39 9.90
N GLY A 16 -8.40 -13.08 10.19
CA GLY A 16 -9.45 -12.45 11.00
C GLY A 16 -10.88 -12.64 10.46
N SER A 17 -11.03 -12.92 9.16
CA SER A 17 -12.32 -13.21 8.52
C SER A 17 -12.79 -14.66 8.65
N LEU A 18 -12.04 -15.55 9.32
CA LEU A 18 -12.37 -16.95 9.48
C LEU A 18 -13.21 -17.18 10.75
N PRO A 19 -14.39 -17.82 10.65
CA PRO A 19 -15.26 -18.08 11.80
C PRO A 19 -14.78 -19.32 12.59
N VAL A 20 -13.63 -19.24 13.24
CA VAL A 20 -12.95 -20.35 13.91
C VAL A 20 -13.77 -21.01 15.05
N LYS A 21 -14.78 -20.30 15.57
CA LYS A 21 -15.70 -20.82 16.62
C LYS A 21 -17.13 -20.99 16.11
N SER A 22 -17.32 -21.23 14.80
CA SER A 22 -18.64 -21.21 14.16
C SER A 22 -19.37 -19.86 14.36
N GLY A 23 -20.69 -19.81 14.14
CA GLY A 23 -21.48 -18.60 14.31
C GLY A 23 -21.94 -18.01 12.98
N LEU A 24 -22.12 -16.69 12.93
CA LEU A 24 -22.58 -15.96 11.76
C LEU A 24 -21.42 -15.26 11.07
N VAL A 25 -21.27 -15.47 9.77
CA VAL A 25 -20.39 -14.66 8.92
C VAL A 25 -21.23 -13.55 8.31
N LEU A 26 -20.87 -12.30 8.59
CA LEU A 26 -21.54 -11.11 8.08
C LEU A 26 -20.72 -10.57 6.88
N SER A 27 -21.14 -10.91 5.65
CA SER A 27 -20.53 -10.34 4.44
C SER A 27 -20.96 -8.90 4.24
N LEU A 28 -19.99 -8.02 4.01
CA LEU A 28 -20.18 -6.60 3.74
C LEU A 28 -20.08 -6.26 2.25
N GLU A 29 -19.94 -7.25 1.38
CA GLU A 29 -19.71 -7.06 -0.06
C GLU A 29 -20.85 -6.30 -0.77
N LYS A 30 -22.07 -6.32 -0.23
CA LYS A 30 -23.23 -5.59 -0.77
C LYS A 30 -23.27 -4.12 -0.37
N LEU A 31 -22.50 -3.71 0.63
CA LEU A 31 -22.29 -2.31 1.00
C LEU A 31 -21.10 -1.76 0.17
N ASN A 32 -21.32 -1.50 -1.11
CA ASN A 32 -20.25 -1.24 -2.08
C ASN A 32 -20.42 0.06 -2.87
N SER A 33 -21.14 1.02 -2.32
CA SER A 33 -21.37 2.31 -2.96
C SER A 33 -20.29 3.32 -2.61
N ILE A 34 -19.80 4.06 -3.60
CA ILE A 34 -19.13 5.35 -3.39
C ILE A 34 -20.26 6.38 -3.25
N ILE A 35 -20.53 6.80 -2.00
CA ILE A 35 -21.70 7.62 -1.68
C ILE A 35 -21.49 9.04 -2.18
N GLU A 36 -20.29 9.59 -1.96
CA GLU A 36 -19.94 10.95 -2.33
C GLU A 36 -18.42 11.12 -2.49
N ILE A 37 -18.01 11.93 -3.47
CA ILE A 37 -16.65 12.49 -3.56
C ILE A 37 -16.80 14.02 -3.50
N ASP A 38 -16.45 14.59 -2.34
CA ASP A 38 -16.50 16.03 -2.10
C ASP A 38 -15.17 16.66 -2.51
N GLU A 39 -15.13 17.18 -3.73
CA GLU A 39 -13.95 17.84 -4.31
C GLU A 39 -13.57 19.14 -3.57
N ARG A 40 -14.52 19.79 -2.91
CA ARG A 40 -14.28 21.06 -2.19
C ARG A 40 -13.59 20.85 -0.86
N ASN A 41 -13.98 19.79 -0.14
CA ASN A 41 -13.41 19.43 1.16
C ASN A 41 -12.28 18.39 1.02
N LEU A 42 -11.99 17.91 -0.19
CA LEU A 42 -11.02 16.83 -0.47
C LEU A 42 -11.32 15.60 0.40
N GLN A 43 -12.55 15.12 0.32
CA GLN A 43 -13.05 14.00 1.12
C GLN A 43 -13.89 13.06 0.25
N ALA A 44 -14.04 11.84 0.69
CA ALA A 44 -15.00 10.91 0.11
C ALA A 44 -15.68 10.09 1.20
N THR A 45 -16.98 9.86 1.01
CA THR A 45 -17.77 8.95 1.85
C THR A 45 -18.08 7.69 1.05
N VAL A 46 -17.71 6.54 1.59
CA VAL A 46 -17.84 5.25 0.92
C VAL A 46 -18.37 4.18 1.87
N GLU A 47 -18.89 3.10 1.31
CA GLU A 47 -19.25 1.89 2.02
C GLU A 47 -18.07 0.90 2.07
N PRO A 48 -17.99 0.00 3.07
CA PRO A 48 -16.84 -0.86 3.33
C PRO A 48 -16.58 -1.92 2.27
N GLY A 49 -17.57 -2.31 1.48
CA GLY A 49 -17.45 -3.30 0.40
C GLY A 49 -16.92 -2.73 -0.92
N VAL A 50 -16.62 -1.44 -1.00
CA VAL A 50 -16.00 -0.84 -2.19
C VAL A 50 -14.59 -1.42 -2.36
N ILE A 51 -14.26 -1.86 -3.57
CA ILE A 51 -12.92 -2.33 -3.93
C ILE A 51 -11.94 -1.15 -3.96
N ASN A 52 -10.76 -1.33 -3.38
CA ASN A 52 -9.77 -0.26 -3.24
C ASN A 52 -9.41 0.40 -4.58
N GLU A 53 -9.12 -0.39 -5.60
CA GLU A 53 -8.77 0.12 -6.94
C GLU A 53 -9.92 0.86 -7.62
N VAL A 54 -11.16 0.40 -7.43
CA VAL A 54 -12.35 1.10 -7.94
C VAL A 54 -12.46 2.48 -7.29
N PHE A 55 -12.24 2.57 -5.99
CA PHE A 55 -12.22 3.85 -5.27
C PHE A 55 -11.08 4.75 -5.75
N GLN A 56 -9.85 4.21 -5.85
CA GLN A 56 -8.70 4.95 -6.35
C GLN A 56 -8.94 5.53 -7.75
N ASN A 57 -9.53 4.77 -8.65
CA ASN A 57 -9.85 5.23 -10.00
C ASN A 57 -10.91 6.33 -9.99
N ALA A 58 -11.97 6.18 -9.20
CA ALA A 58 -13.03 7.19 -9.10
C ALA A 58 -12.52 8.54 -8.57
N VAL A 59 -11.65 8.54 -7.55
CA VAL A 59 -11.06 9.79 -7.04
C VAL A 59 -10.02 10.38 -7.99
N LYS A 60 -9.31 9.54 -8.74
CA LYS A 60 -8.34 9.97 -9.75
C LYS A 60 -9.00 10.73 -10.90
N GLU A 61 -10.21 10.35 -11.31
CA GLU A 61 -11.01 11.10 -12.30
C GLU A 61 -11.30 12.53 -11.86
N LYS A 62 -11.32 12.76 -10.54
CA LYS A 62 -11.48 14.08 -9.89
C LYS A 62 -10.15 14.79 -9.62
N ARG A 63 -9.02 14.27 -10.15
CA ARG A 63 -7.66 14.74 -9.86
C ARG A 63 -7.30 14.71 -8.38
N LEU A 64 -7.91 13.78 -7.65
CA LEU A 64 -7.64 13.50 -6.25
C LEU A 64 -6.93 12.16 -6.11
N PHE A 65 -6.31 11.94 -4.95
CA PHE A 65 -5.52 10.76 -4.70
C PHE A 65 -5.82 10.16 -3.32
N TYR A 66 -6.05 8.85 -3.31
CA TYR A 66 -6.09 8.00 -2.13
C TYR A 66 -4.88 7.06 -2.19
N PRO A 67 -3.80 7.34 -1.42
CA PRO A 67 -2.53 6.65 -1.57
C PRO A 67 -2.46 5.18 -1.16
N PRO A 68 -3.16 4.69 -0.11
CA PRO A 68 -3.01 3.29 0.31
C PRO A 68 -3.30 2.31 -0.83
N ASP A 69 -2.29 1.49 -1.19
CA ASP A 69 -2.33 0.61 -2.36
C ASP A 69 -1.78 -0.79 -2.04
N PRO A 70 -2.44 -1.56 -1.13
CA PRO A 70 -2.00 -2.90 -0.81
C PRO A 70 -1.86 -3.76 -2.07
N ALA A 71 -1.02 -4.80 -2.02
CA ALA A 71 -0.78 -5.68 -3.18
C ALA A 71 -2.08 -6.25 -3.77
N SER A 72 -3.08 -6.48 -2.91
CA SER A 72 -4.42 -6.94 -3.26
C SER A 72 -5.39 -5.83 -3.70
N LYS A 73 -4.95 -4.63 -4.02
CA LYS A 73 -5.81 -3.46 -4.28
C LYS A 73 -6.94 -3.70 -5.30
N GLY A 74 -6.71 -4.58 -6.28
CA GLY A 74 -7.71 -4.96 -7.30
C GLY A 74 -8.83 -5.87 -6.78
N SER A 75 -8.70 -6.42 -5.57
CA SER A 75 -9.66 -7.35 -4.97
C SER A 75 -10.03 -7.03 -3.53
N CYS A 76 -9.14 -6.36 -2.76
CA CYS A 76 -9.44 -6.02 -1.37
C CYS A 76 -10.53 -4.95 -1.26
N MET A 77 -11.31 -5.03 -0.18
CA MET A 77 -12.35 -4.07 0.14
C MET A 77 -11.89 -3.06 1.18
N LEU A 78 -12.38 -1.82 1.08
CA LEU A 78 -11.98 -0.72 1.98
C LEU A 78 -12.25 -1.03 3.45
N GLY A 79 -13.33 -1.75 3.78
CA GLY A 79 -13.62 -2.19 5.15
C GLY A 79 -12.56 -3.14 5.72
N GLY A 80 -12.02 -4.04 4.88
CA GLY A 80 -10.87 -4.88 5.23
C GLY A 80 -9.61 -4.05 5.44
N ASN A 81 -9.36 -3.07 4.56
CA ASN A 81 -8.22 -2.14 4.71
C ASN A 81 -8.31 -1.33 6.00
N ILE A 82 -9.52 -0.93 6.45
CA ILE A 82 -9.75 -0.32 7.76
C ILE A 82 -9.40 -1.31 8.88
N ALA A 83 -9.93 -2.53 8.81
CA ALA A 83 -9.75 -3.53 9.85
C ALA A 83 -8.27 -3.90 10.07
N GLU A 84 -7.50 -4.04 8.99
CA GLU A 84 -6.08 -4.42 9.01
C GLU A 84 -5.13 -3.19 9.07
N ASN A 85 -5.63 -1.97 8.95
CA ASN A 85 -4.82 -0.77 8.73
C ASN A 85 -3.84 -0.94 7.55
N ALA A 86 -4.35 -1.39 6.42
CA ALA A 86 -3.55 -1.76 5.26
C ALA A 86 -2.66 -0.62 4.75
N GLY A 87 -1.44 -0.97 4.32
CA GLY A 87 -0.47 -0.07 3.71
C GLY A 87 -0.35 -0.30 2.20
N GLY A 88 0.87 -0.54 1.76
CA GLY A 88 1.28 -0.78 0.37
C GLY A 88 2.55 -0.01 0.04
N PRO A 89 3.08 -0.13 -1.19
CA PRO A 89 4.33 0.55 -1.58
C PRO A 89 4.34 2.05 -1.34
N LYS A 90 3.20 2.71 -1.54
CA LYS A 90 3.03 4.16 -1.33
C LYS A 90 3.06 4.57 0.15
N ALA A 91 2.95 3.63 1.08
CA ALA A 91 2.99 3.91 2.51
C ALA A 91 4.30 4.59 2.96
N LEU A 92 5.38 4.39 2.22
CA LEU A 92 6.69 4.97 2.48
C LEU A 92 6.67 6.51 2.58
N LYS A 93 5.98 7.16 1.65
CA LYS A 93 5.82 8.63 1.58
C LYS A 93 4.52 9.10 2.20
N TYR A 94 3.46 8.35 1.98
CA TYR A 94 2.11 8.82 2.21
C TYR A 94 1.46 8.28 3.48
N GLY A 95 2.05 7.27 4.12
CA GLY A 95 1.45 6.60 5.27
C GLY A 95 0.45 5.51 4.87
N VAL A 96 -0.27 5.01 5.84
CA VAL A 96 -1.16 3.85 5.73
C VAL A 96 -2.63 4.26 5.82
N THR A 97 -3.56 3.30 5.76
CA THR A 97 -5.00 3.55 5.78
C THR A 97 -5.44 4.49 6.90
N LYS A 98 -4.94 4.32 8.15
CA LYS A 98 -5.31 5.16 9.31
C LYS A 98 -5.05 6.65 9.09
N ASP A 99 -4.05 6.99 8.28
CA ASP A 99 -3.65 8.37 8.04
C ASP A 99 -4.65 9.11 7.13
N TYR A 100 -5.56 8.37 6.51
CA TYR A 100 -6.58 8.89 5.59
C TYR A 100 -8.00 8.81 6.15
N VAL A 101 -8.25 8.11 7.25
CA VAL A 101 -9.59 7.98 7.82
C VAL A 101 -9.91 9.17 8.72
N LEU A 102 -10.95 9.93 8.34
CA LEU A 102 -11.47 11.04 9.14
C LEU A 102 -12.54 10.57 10.12
N ASN A 103 -13.43 9.69 9.67
CA ASN A 103 -14.60 9.31 10.44
C ASN A 103 -15.12 7.94 9.99
N LEU A 104 -15.73 7.19 10.90
CA LEU A 104 -16.35 5.90 10.63
C LEU A 104 -17.75 5.85 11.23
N GLU A 105 -18.71 5.33 10.48
CA GLU A 105 -19.97 4.84 11.03
C GLU A 105 -19.75 3.36 11.41
N VAL A 106 -20.02 3.04 12.66
CA VAL A 106 -19.75 1.72 13.23
C VAL A 106 -20.96 1.20 13.98
N VAL A 107 -21.33 -0.05 13.72
CA VAL A 107 -22.31 -0.80 14.51
C VAL A 107 -21.54 -1.52 15.64
N LEU A 108 -21.83 -1.16 16.87
CA LEU A 108 -21.23 -1.76 18.06
C LEU A 108 -21.84 -3.14 18.38
N PRO A 109 -21.21 -3.96 19.23
CA PRO A 109 -21.77 -5.24 19.67
C PRO A 109 -23.13 -5.12 20.37
N SER A 110 -23.48 -3.94 20.91
CA SER A 110 -24.80 -3.64 21.47
C SER A 110 -25.89 -3.45 20.41
N GLY A 111 -25.52 -3.27 19.14
CA GLY A 111 -26.41 -2.89 18.06
C GLY A 111 -26.54 -1.37 17.86
N GLU A 112 -25.93 -0.57 18.70
CA GLU A 112 -25.90 0.88 18.53
C GLU A 112 -25.04 1.30 17.35
N ILE A 113 -25.51 2.30 16.60
CA ILE A 113 -24.77 2.90 15.48
C ILE A 113 -24.18 4.21 15.96
N ILE A 114 -22.86 4.34 15.85
CA ILE A 114 -22.13 5.54 16.24
C ILE A 114 -21.28 6.09 15.09
N TRP A 115 -21.00 7.39 15.14
CA TRP A 115 -19.93 8.01 14.40
C TRP A 115 -18.72 8.24 15.33
N THR A 116 -17.53 7.78 14.92
CA THR A 116 -16.32 7.76 15.76
C THR A 116 -15.59 9.09 15.80
N GLY A 117 -15.82 9.94 14.81
CA GLY A 117 -15.06 11.16 14.61
C GLY A 117 -15.89 12.34 14.10
N ALA A 118 -15.29 13.12 13.24
CA ALA A 118 -15.90 14.20 12.49
C ALA A 118 -15.20 14.34 11.14
N ASN A 119 -15.90 14.88 10.13
CA ASN A 119 -15.39 15.05 8.78
C ASN A 119 -14.48 16.27 8.66
N VAL A 120 -13.45 16.36 9.52
CA VAL A 120 -12.49 17.47 9.60
C VAL A 120 -11.08 16.96 9.82
N LEU A 121 -10.10 17.66 9.27
CA LEU A 121 -8.68 17.28 9.39
C LEU A 121 -8.14 17.47 10.82
N LYS A 122 -8.60 18.51 11.52
CA LYS A 122 -8.12 18.82 12.87
C LYS A 122 -9.22 18.59 13.89
N LYS A 123 -9.07 17.54 14.69
CA LYS A 123 -9.95 17.24 15.82
C LYS A 123 -9.07 16.99 17.06
N ALA A 124 -8.98 17.98 17.95
CA ALA A 124 -8.15 17.90 19.14
C ALA A 124 -8.93 17.52 20.41
N THR A 125 -10.26 17.40 20.34
CA THR A 125 -11.12 17.18 21.50
C THR A 125 -11.54 15.73 21.63
N GLY A 126 -11.40 15.16 22.83
CA GLY A 126 -11.81 13.81 23.18
C GLY A 126 -10.86 12.72 22.68
N TYR A 127 -11.22 11.47 22.93
CA TYR A 127 -10.47 10.31 22.46
C TYR A 127 -10.62 10.12 20.94
N ASN A 128 -9.59 9.60 20.32
CA ASN A 128 -9.61 9.27 18.90
C ASN A 128 -10.17 7.86 18.68
N LEU A 129 -11.50 7.74 18.72
CA LEU A 129 -12.18 6.47 18.49
C LEU A 129 -11.98 5.95 17.06
N THR A 130 -11.83 6.84 16.09
CA THR A 130 -11.54 6.46 14.70
C THR A 130 -10.26 5.64 14.62
N GLN A 131 -9.18 6.14 15.25
CA GLN A 131 -7.90 5.42 15.29
C GLN A 131 -7.94 4.14 16.13
N LEU A 132 -8.85 4.04 17.10
CA LEU A 132 -9.06 2.82 17.88
C LEU A 132 -9.70 1.71 17.02
N ILE A 133 -10.62 2.07 16.14
CA ILE A 133 -11.33 1.11 15.26
C ILE A 133 -10.43 0.67 14.09
N VAL A 134 -9.62 1.58 13.52
CA VAL A 134 -8.67 1.21 12.45
C VAL A 134 -7.60 0.27 13.00
N GLY A 135 -7.41 -0.87 12.36
CA GLY A 135 -6.49 -1.93 12.83
C GLY A 135 -7.07 -2.81 13.93
N SER A 136 -8.38 -2.75 14.20
CA SER A 136 -9.05 -3.57 15.22
C SER A 136 -9.42 -4.98 14.74
N GLU A 137 -9.20 -5.31 13.48
CA GLU A 137 -9.55 -6.60 12.85
C GLU A 137 -11.02 -7.00 13.04
N GLY A 138 -11.93 -6.00 13.09
CA GLY A 138 -13.36 -6.22 13.29
C GLY A 138 -13.77 -6.63 14.71
N THR A 139 -12.87 -6.58 15.67
CA THR A 139 -13.13 -7.04 17.06
C THR A 139 -13.94 -6.04 17.89
N LEU A 140 -13.98 -4.77 17.49
CA LEU A 140 -14.65 -3.70 18.24
C LEU A 140 -16.01 -3.30 17.65
N GLY A 141 -16.30 -3.64 16.42
CA GLY A 141 -17.56 -3.32 15.75
C GLY A 141 -17.50 -3.55 14.25
N VAL A 142 -18.61 -3.32 13.59
CA VAL A 142 -18.76 -3.47 12.14
C VAL A 142 -18.81 -2.08 11.50
N VAL A 143 -17.83 -1.76 10.66
CA VAL A 143 -17.80 -0.50 9.90
C VAL A 143 -18.81 -0.58 8.78
N THR A 144 -19.68 0.44 8.67
CA THR A 144 -20.74 0.54 7.64
C THR A 144 -20.56 1.72 6.70
N LYS A 145 -19.89 2.78 7.15
CA LYS A 145 -19.46 3.90 6.28
C LYS A 145 -18.08 4.40 6.69
N ILE A 146 -17.36 4.90 5.72
CA ILE A 146 -15.99 5.41 5.88
C ILE A 146 -15.93 6.79 5.24
N VAL A 147 -15.39 7.76 5.96
CA VAL A 147 -15.05 9.08 5.42
C VAL A 147 -13.54 9.18 5.33
N PHE A 148 -13.04 9.23 4.09
CA PHE A 148 -11.63 9.41 3.81
C PHE A 148 -11.30 10.87 3.52
N ARG A 149 -10.14 11.33 3.98
CA ARG A 149 -9.48 12.49 3.36
C ARG A 149 -8.82 12.07 2.08
N LEU A 150 -8.77 13.00 1.14
CA LEU A 150 -8.05 12.87 -0.13
C LEU A 150 -6.96 13.94 -0.21
N ILE A 151 -6.00 13.73 -1.08
CA ILE A 151 -4.96 14.71 -1.38
C ILE A 151 -4.95 14.99 -2.88
N PRO A 152 -4.34 16.09 -3.35
CA PRO A 152 -4.14 16.32 -4.77
C PRO A 152 -3.37 15.18 -5.42
N LEU A 153 -3.77 14.79 -6.64
CA LEU A 153 -3.07 13.76 -7.39
C LEU A 153 -1.72 14.30 -7.90
N PRO A 154 -0.59 13.65 -7.58
CA PRO A 154 0.70 13.98 -8.18
C PRO A 154 0.63 13.89 -9.70
N LYS A 155 1.21 14.87 -10.40
CA LYS A 155 1.10 14.97 -11.89
C LYS A 155 2.10 14.10 -12.62
N LYS A 156 3.22 13.81 -11.97
CA LYS A 156 4.38 13.13 -12.55
C LYS A 156 4.96 12.12 -11.59
N ASP A 157 5.56 11.08 -12.13
CA ASP A 157 6.35 10.10 -11.41
C ASP A 157 7.50 9.61 -12.27
N ILE A 158 8.58 9.19 -11.63
CA ILE A 158 9.73 8.53 -12.24
C ILE A 158 9.99 7.24 -11.48
N THR A 159 10.23 6.16 -12.21
CA THR A 159 10.52 4.84 -11.63
C THR A 159 11.90 4.37 -12.04
N LEU A 160 12.69 3.93 -11.07
CA LEU A 160 14.04 3.42 -11.23
C LEU A 160 14.09 1.96 -10.77
N LEU A 161 14.83 1.12 -11.50
CA LEU A 161 15.23 -0.20 -11.04
C LEU A 161 16.74 -0.26 -10.92
N VAL A 162 17.24 -0.54 -9.73
CA VAL A 162 18.66 -0.42 -9.36
C VAL A 162 19.20 -1.78 -8.93
N PRO A 163 20.14 -2.38 -9.68
CA PRO A 163 20.74 -3.66 -9.32
C PRO A 163 21.89 -3.50 -8.31
N PHE A 164 22.02 -4.49 -7.44
CA PHE A 164 23.10 -4.62 -6.46
C PHE A 164 23.68 -6.03 -6.47
N ASN A 165 25.00 -6.12 -6.39
CA ASN A 165 25.72 -7.39 -6.23
C ASN A 165 25.80 -7.88 -4.77
N CYS A 166 25.22 -7.12 -3.83
CA CYS A 166 25.19 -7.40 -2.40
C CYS A 166 23.87 -6.89 -1.82
N SER A 167 23.11 -7.79 -1.21
CA SER A 167 21.79 -7.48 -0.63
C SER A 167 21.90 -6.53 0.56
N GLU A 168 22.94 -6.67 1.38
CA GLU A 168 23.19 -5.80 2.53
C GLU A 168 23.43 -4.36 2.08
N LYS A 169 24.22 -4.15 1.02
CA LYS A 169 24.45 -2.81 0.45
C LYS A 169 23.16 -2.18 -0.08
N ALA A 170 22.29 -2.96 -0.70
CA ALA A 170 20.98 -2.48 -1.15
C ALA A 170 20.13 -2.01 0.04
N CYS A 171 20.08 -2.79 1.13
CA CYS A 171 19.35 -2.42 2.34
C CYS A 171 19.93 -1.17 3.02
N ASP A 172 21.26 -1.08 3.15
CA ASP A 172 21.94 0.08 3.77
C ASP A 172 21.72 1.37 2.96
N ALA A 173 21.66 1.27 1.64
CA ALA A 173 21.41 2.39 0.74
C ALA A 173 20.03 3.04 0.99
N VAL A 174 19.02 2.26 1.44
CA VAL A 174 17.67 2.77 1.75
C VAL A 174 17.73 3.92 2.76
N SER A 175 18.41 3.70 3.90
CA SER A 175 18.56 4.74 4.92
C SER A 175 19.34 5.95 4.43
N ALA A 176 20.32 5.74 3.56
CA ALA A 176 21.16 6.81 3.00
C ALA A 176 20.37 7.73 2.05
N ILE A 177 19.44 7.21 1.25
CA ILE A 177 18.55 8.00 0.40
C ILE A 177 17.75 9.00 1.23
N PHE A 178 17.11 8.55 2.31
CA PHE A 178 16.36 9.46 3.20
C PHE A 178 17.23 10.52 3.85
N ARG A 179 18.44 10.14 4.28
CA ARG A 179 19.41 11.09 4.87
C ARG A 179 19.93 12.12 3.87
N ALA A 180 19.88 11.81 2.58
CA ALA A 180 20.21 12.78 1.52
C ALA A 180 19.06 13.79 1.24
N GLY A 181 17.91 13.63 1.90
CA GLY A 181 16.78 14.55 1.81
C GLY A 181 15.69 14.12 0.83
N VAL A 182 15.83 12.99 0.16
CA VAL A 182 14.80 12.47 -0.76
C VAL A 182 13.87 11.51 -0.03
N THR A 183 12.57 11.69 -0.22
CA THR A 183 11.55 10.75 0.25
C THR A 183 10.85 10.13 -0.96
N PRO A 184 11.27 8.96 -1.43
CA PRO A 184 10.61 8.27 -2.54
C PRO A 184 9.13 8.00 -2.26
N SER A 185 8.29 8.00 -3.29
CA SER A 185 6.88 7.60 -3.14
C SER A 185 6.72 6.11 -2.91
N ALA A 186 7.66 5.32 -3.42
CA ALA A 186 7.80 3.90 -3.12
C ALA A 186 9.28 3.50 -3.19
N LEU A 187 9.67 2.51 -2.38
CA LEU A 187 10.99 1.90 -2.41
C LEU A 187 10.85 0.45 -1.96
N GLU A 188 11.08 -0.47 -2.90
CA GLU A 188 10.90 -1.90 -2.72
C GLU A 188 12.22 -2.63 -2.89
N PHE A 189 12.59 -3.44 -1.92
CA PHE A 189 13.71 -4.38 -2.02
C PHE A 189 13.21 -5.70 -2.60
N ILE A 190 13.92 -6.23 -3.59
CA ILE A 190 13.54 -7.47 -4.28
C ILE A 190 14.79 -8.31 -4.49
N GLU A 191 14.82 -9.50 -3.93
CA GLU A 191 15.90 -10.46 -4.15
C GLU A 191 15.88 -11.01 -5.58
N ARG A 192 17.06 -11.42 -6.06
CA ARG A 192 17.26 -11.96 -7.39
C ARG A 192 16.30 -13.11 -7.72
N ASP A 193 16.20 -14.07 -6.82
CA ASP A 193 15.39 -15.28 -7.07
C ASP A 193 13.90 -14.94 -7.22
N ALA A 194 13.40 -13.99 -6.45
CA ALA A 194 12.02 -13.50 -6.56
C ALA A 194 11.76 -12.89 -7.94
N ILE A 195 12.71 -12.10 -8.47
CA ILE A 195 12.59 -11.54 -9.82
C ILE A 195 12.65 -12.65 -10.87
N LEU A 196 13.60 -13.58 -10.78
CA LEU A 196 13.75 -14.67 -11.75
C LEU A 196 12.50 -15.57 -11.82
N TRP A 197 11.91 -15.87 -10.66
CA TRP A 197 10.65 -16.63 -10.64
C TRP A 197 9.50 -15.84 -11.24
N THR A 198 9.47 -14.54 -11.00
CA THR A 198 8.42 -13.67 -11.55
C THR A 198 8.54 -13.49 -13.06
N ILE A 199 9.75 -13.36 -13.59
CA ILE A 199 9.99 -13.32 -15.05
C ILE A 199 9.50 -14.62 -15.72
N LYS A 200 9.73 -15.77 -15.08
CA LYS A 200 9.24 -17.07 -15.60
C LYS A 200 7.72 -17.21 -15.48
N TYR A 201 7.12 -16.59 -14.49
CA TYR A 201 5.67 -16.61 -14.24
C TYR A 201 4.90 -15.63 -15.12
N THR A 202 5.56 -14.54 -15.53
CA THR A 202 4.98 -13.46 -16.35
C THR A 202 5.67 -13.41 -17.72
N ASP A 203 5.07 -12.71 -18.67
CA ASP A 203 5.69 -12.48 -19.99
C ASP A 203 6.66 -11.27 -19.99
N ILE A 204 7.07 -10.79 -18.81
CA ILE A 204 7.96 -9.63 -18.69
C ILE A 204 9.37 -10.04 -19.09
N LYS A 205 9.95 -9.29 -20.04
CA LYS A 205 11.34 -9.46 -20.44
C LYS A 205 12.21 -8.48 -19.68
N LEU A 206 13.03 -8.99 -18.80
CA LEU A 206 14.05 -8.26 -18.06
C LEU A 206 15.30 -9.13 -17.98
N GLU A 207 16.41 -8.62 -18.49
CA GLU A 207 17.70 -9.31 -18.39
C GLU A 207 18.34 -8.95 -17.04
N ILE A 208 18.79 -9.96 -16.31
CA ILE A 208 19.43 -9.84 -15.02
C ILE A 208 20.80 -10.49 -15.08
N ASP A 209 21.83 -9.71 -14.82
CA ASP A 209 23.20 -10.21 -14.73
C ASP A 209 23.34 -11.23 -13.58
N ASP A 210 24.15 -12.27 -13.81
CA ASP A 210 24.35 -13.35 -12.84
C ASP A 210 25.02 -12.91 -11.54
N THR A 211 25.70 -11.76 -11.53
CA THR A 211 26.34 -11.17 -10.35
C THR A 211 25.37 -10.43 -9.45
N VAL A 212 24.18 -10.05 -9.95
CA VAL A 212 23.19 -9.29 -9.20
C VAL A 212 22.49 -10.18 -8.16
N GLN A 213 22.44 -9.73 -6.92
CA GLN A 213 21.79 -10.42 -5.80
C GLN A 213 20.45 -9.80 -5.40
N ALA A 214 20.31 -8.49 -5.57
CA ALA A 214 19.08 -7.77 -5.23
C ALA A 214 18.85 -6.55 -6.13
N HIS A 215 17.62 -6.05 -6.10
CA HIS A 215 17.25 -4.80 -6.75
C HIS A 215 16.50 -3.90 -5.77
N LEU A 216 16.67 -2.60 -5.95
CA LEU A 216 15.75 -1.61 -5.40
C LEU A 216 14.87 -1.07 -6.54
N LEU A 217 13.55 -1.21 -6.38
CA LEU A 217 12.57 -0.52 -7.23
C LEU A 217 12.18 0.77 -6.50
N ILE A 218 12.55 1.91 -7.07
CA ILE A 218 12.39 3.23 -6.45
C ILE A 218 11.46 4.06 -7.31
N GLU A 219 10.49 4.72 -6.70
CA GLU A 219 9.65 5.68 -7.39
C GLU A 219 9.64 7.02 -6.66
N VAL A 220 9.80 8.09 -7.41
CA VAL A 220 9.61 9.47 -6.96
C VAL A 220 8.41 10.07 -7.67
N ASP A 221 7.59 10.87 -6.98
CA ASP A 221 6.42 11.52 -7.55
C ASP A 221 6.25 12.97 -7.07
N GLY A 222 5.63 13.78 -7.89
CA GLY A 222 5.42 15.20 -7.62
C GLY A 222 4.76 15.96 -8.77
N ASP A 223 4.80 17.28 -8.71
CA ASP A 223 4.15 18.15 -9.67
C ASP A 223 5.10 18.74 -10.73
N ASN A 224 6.41 18.76 -10.46
CA ASN A 224 7.43 19.33 -11.33
C ASN A 224 8.46 18.24 -11.71
N LEU A 225 8.61 18.03 -13.02
CA LEU A 225 9.51 17.02 -13.56
C LEU A 225 11.00 17.34 -13.32
N GLU A 226 11.38 18.63 -13.33
CA GLU A 226 12.76 19.05 -13.06
C GLU A 226 13.18 18.66 -11.64
N ASN A 227 12.32 18.93 -10.64
CA ASN A 227 12.59 18.54 -9.26
C ASN A 227 12.71 17.01 -9.12
N LEU A 228 11.92 16.24 -9.88
CA LEU A 228 12.02 14.79 -9.86
C LEU A 228 13.33 14.27 -10.47
N TYR A 229 13.86 14.96 -11.49
CA TYR A 229 15.20 14.64 -12.01
C TYR A 229 16.30 14.97 -10.99
N GLU A 230 16.20 16.11 -10.30
CA GLU A 230 17.13 16.44 -9.20
C GLU A 230 17.10 15.39 -8.10
N ASP A 231 15.89 14.93 -7.70
CA ASP A 231 15.74 13.83 -6.75
C ASP A 231 16.41 12.53 -7.25
N CYS A 232 16.23 12.20 -8.54
CA CYS A 232 16.86 11.04 -9.15
C CYS A 232 18.40 11.14 -9.17
N GLU A 233 18.96 12.31 -9.47
CA GLU A 233 20.42 12.56 -9.42
C GLU A 233 20.96 12.42 -8.00
N LEU A 234 20.25 12.93 -6.99
CA LEU A 234 20.62 12.76 -5.60
C LEU A 234 20.59 11.27 -5.19
N ILE A 235 19.55 10.54 -5.59
CA ILE A 235 19.45 9.10 -5.38
C ILE A 235 20.63 8.38 -6.03
N GLU A 236 20.92 8.64 -7.30
CA GLU A 236 22.04 8.01 -8.02
C GLU A 236 23.37 8.28 -7.33
N ASN A 237 23.65 9.52 -6.92
CA ASN A 237 24.88 9.90 -6.22
C ASN A 237 25.02 9.20 -4.87
N VAL A 238 23.91 8.90 -4.19
CA VAL A 238 23.93 8.09 -2.97
C VAL A 238 24.22 6.63 -3.31
N LEU A 239 23.49 6.04 -4.27
CA LEU A 239 23.57 4.62 -4.60
C LEU A 239 24.94 4.21 -5.14
N LYS A 240 25.64 5.09 -5.88
CA LYS A 240 27.02 4.87 -6.33
C LYS A 240 27.99 4.60 -5.17
N LYS A 241 27.75 5.17 -3.98
CA LYS A 241 28.56 4.91 -2.79
C LYS A 241 28.37 3.51 -2.22
N PHE A 242 27.30 2.84 -2.61
CA PHE A 242 26.95 1.47 -2.23
C PHE A 242 27.23 0.47 -3.36
N GLU A 243 28.00 0.89 -4.38
CA GLU A 243 28.44 0.03 -5.48
C GLU A 243 27.24 -0.61 -6.25
N CYS A 244 26.21 0.18 -6.51
CA CYS A 244 25.12 -0.25 -7.38
C CYS A 244 25.62 -0.40 -8.84
N GLY A 245 24.96 -1.27 -9.60
CA GLY A 245 25.15 -1.37 -11.04
C GLY A 245 24.42 -0.26 -11.82
N ASP A 246 24.27 -0.47 -13.14
CA ASP A 246 23.63 0.50 -14.01
C ASP A 246 22.13 0.65 -13.66
N ILE A 247 21.71 1.88 -13.46
CA ILE A 247 20.33 2.21 -13.08
C ILE A 247 19.44 2.22 -14.31
N LEU A 248 18.40 1.39 -14.30
CA LEU A 248 17.36 1.41 -15.33
C LEU A 248 16.32 2.49 -14.98
N LEU A 249 16.21 3.49 -15.83
CA LEU A 249 15.14 4.48 -15.79
C LEU A 249 13.98 4.01 -16.67
N ALA A 250 12.78 3.87 -16.11
CA ALA A 250 11.59 3.58 -16.92
C ALA A 250 11.13 4.82 -17.67
N ASN A 251 11.39 4.85 -18.99
CA ASN A 251 11.15 6.00 -19.86
C ASN A 251 9.72 6.10 -20.40
N SER A 252 8.93 5.04 -20.27
CA SER A 252 7.57 4.96 -20.77
C SER A 252 6.59 4.45 -19.71
N SER A 253 5.30 4.77 -19.86
CA SER A 253 4.25 4.22 -19.01
C SER A 253 4.23 2.70 -19.03
N SER A 254 4.49 2.08 -20.19
CA SER A 254 4.53 0.63 -20.33
C SER A 254 5.69 0.01 -19.54
N GLU A 255 6.87 0.62 -19.53
CA GLU A 255 8.01 0.15 -18.74
C GLU A 255 7.72 0.25 -17.24
N LYS A 256 7.17 1.37 -16.79
CA LYS A 256 6.73 1.53 -15.39
C LYS A 256 5.72 0.46 -14.99
N GLU A 257 4.68 0.26 -15.81
CA GLU A 257 3.66 -0.75 -15.56
C GLU A 257 4.26 -2.16 -15.48
N ASN A 258 5.23 -2.48 -16.34
CA ASN A 258 5.93 -3.77 -16.33
C ASN A 258 6.75 -3.96 -15.04
N LEU A 259 7.49 -2.96 -14.57
CA LEU A 259 8.23 -3.02 -13.31
C LEU A 259 7.29 -3.21 -12.12
N TRP A 260 6.19 -2.46 -12.06
CA TRP A 260 5.18 -2.63 -11.02
C TRP A 260 4.41 -3.96 -11.12
N LYS A 261 4.13 -4.45 -12.34
CA LYS A 261 3.55 -5.78 -12.56
C LYS A 261 4.50 -6.85 -12.03
N LEU A 262 5.80 -6.75 -12.35
CA LEU A 262 6.82 -7.66 -11.83
C LEU A 262 6.75 -7.70 -10.31
N ARG A 263 6.82 -6.55 -9.64
CA ARG A 263 6.78 -6.48 -8.16
C ARG A 263 5.50 -7.10 -7.57
N ARG A 264 4.33 -6.81 -8.15
CA ARG A 264 3.04 -7.33 -7.65
C ARG A 264 2.85 -8.82 -7.89
N SER A 265 3.50 -9.39 -8.87
CA SER A 265 3.36 -10.82 -9.21
C SER A 265 4.28 -11.73 -8.42
N ILE A 266 5.16 -11.20 -7.55
CA ILE A 266 6.15 -12.00 -6.79
C ILE A 266 5.45 -13.07 -5.94
N SER A 267 4.43 -12.70 -5.18
CA SER A 267 3.71 -13.66 -4.31
C SER A 267 3.10 -14.81 -5.11
N ASP A 268 2.48 -14.52 -6.26
CA ASP A 268 1.88 -15.54 -7.11
C ASP A 268 2.95 -16.41 -7.79
N ALA A 269 4.06 -15.82 -8.20
CA ALA A 269 5.20 -16.54 -8.76
C ALA A 269 5.80 -17.51 -7.72
N VAL A 270 5.97 -17.07 -6.49
CA VAL A 270 6.48 -17.93 -5.39
C VAL A 270 5.48 -19.06 -5.10
N LYS A 271 4.19 -18.74 -4.98
CA LYS A 271 3.12 -19.74 -4.77
C LYS A 271 3.08 -20.82 -5.85
N SER A 272 3.35 -20.44 -7.10
CA SER A 272 3.35 -21.38 -8.23
C SER A 272 4.56 -22.31 -8.25
N ASN A 273 5.65 -21.95 -7.55
CA ASN A 273 6.92 -22.69 -7.60
C ASN A 273 7.24 -23.47 -6.33
N SER A 274 6.59 -23.17 -5.19
CA SER A 274 6.95 -23.81 -3.90
C SER A 274 5.78 -23.92 -2.92
N ILE A 275 5.97 -24.73 -1.89
CA ILE A 275 5.16 -24.65 -0.67
C ILE A 275 5.54 -23.34 0.01
N TYR A 276 4.55 -22.51 0.27
CA TYR A 276 4.71 -21.11 0.58
C TYR A 276 4.04 -20.77 1.91
N LYS A 277 4.71 -19.91 2.68
CA LYS A 277 4.16 -19.22 3.83
C LYS A 277 4.56 -17.75 3.72
N GLU A 278 3.58 -16.86 3.74
CA GLU A 278 3.79 -15.43 3.74
C GLU A 278 3.80 -14.91 5.17
N GLU A 279 4.78 -14.09 5.48
CA GLU A 279 4.87 -13.38 6.75
C GLU A 279 5.08 -11.90 6.47
N ASP A 280 4.33 -11.06 7.16
CA ASP A 280 4.45 -9.61 7.11
C ASP A 280 5.02 -9.14 8.44
N THR A 281 6.28 -8.71 8.42
CA THR A 281 7.01 -8.26 9.61
C THR A 281 7.59 -6.88 9.38
N VAL A 282 7.82 -6.14 10.47
CA VAL A 282 8.44 -4.81 10.42
C VAL A 282 9.67 -4.76 11.31
N VAL A 283 10.69 -4.09 10.81
CA VAL A 283 11.93 -3.81 11.54
C VAL A 283 12.29 -2.33 11.39
N PRO A 284 13.09 -1.76 12.30
CA PRO A 284 13.67 -0.45 12.07
C PRO A 284 14.44 -0.42 10.75
N ARG A 285 14.29 0.65 9.98
CA ARG A 285 14.84 0.76 8.61
C ARG A 285 16.34 0.40 8.52
N ALA A 286 17.13 0.77 9.51
CA ALA A 286 18.57 0.47 9.53
C ALA A 286 18.89 -1.00 9.86
N GLU A 287 17.89 -1.80 10.25
CA GLU A 287 18.04 -3.21 10.61
C GLU A 287 17.55 -4.15 9.50
N LEU A 288 17.14 -3.60 8.35
CA LEU A 288 16.56 -4.38 7.26
C LEU A 288 17.51 -5.45 6.70
N ALA A 289 18.82 -5.21 6.75
CA ALA A 289 19.84 -6.15 6.27
C ALA A 289 20.12 -7.32 7.24
N LYS A 290 19.67 -7.25 8.50
CA LYS A 290 19.91 -8.28 9.54
C LYS A 290 18.75 -9.29 9.61
#